data_d8b27c0a2df4f51bf9ce6bc49fcd0d52
#
_entry.id   d8b27c0a2df4f51bf9ce6bc49fcd0d52
#
_cell.length_a   1.000
_cell.length_b   1.000
_cell.length_c   1.000
_cell.angle_alpha   90.00
_cell.angle_beta   90.00
_cell.angle_gamma   90.00
#
_symmetry.space_group_name_H-M   'P 1'
#
loop_
_entity.id
_entity.type
_entity.pdbx_description
1 polymer ?
#
loop_
_entity_poly.entity_id
_entity_poly.type
_entity_poly.pdbx_seq_one_letter_code
_entity_poly.pdbx_strand_id
1 'polypeptide(L)'
;MSSTGRSATAPVMRLWSLSAIWLVVSVLFAGPAAAQALPRTVLLLDQSSAGLPFNTALATAIRTTLNAQGAVPVSFYSENLDANRFYGPGYEDDVLSFFKRKYRDKSIDAIVAVGSAALDFILRRRAELWPSVPVVFATIDEASAARVVRPPDVTGVTMQLTLQDMVAVARFAVPTLKRLAFVGDPLERQTFYRHFSDEIPMVARQFEIIDLENLPLEELKKRLQTLPNDTAVIYTGIYYDSNDVSYVPAELVTPIAEWANRPVVINVASYLAKGAIGGYIVLPEPIGQH
;
A
#
# COMPACT_ATOMS: atom_id res chain seq x y z
N MET A 1 -66.35 -88.24 11.78
CA MET A 1 -66.84 -87.20 10.89
C MET A 1 -66.04 -85.97 11.17
N SER A 2 -65.07 -85.78 10.44
CA SER A 2 -64.55 -84.83 9.54
C SER A 2 -64.91 -83.34 9.80
N SER A 3 -63.98 -82.50 10.17
CA SER A 3 -63.85 -81.15 9.59
C SER A 3 -62.45 -80.54 9.84
N THR A 4 -61.84 -80.24 8.76
CA THR A 4 -60.54 -79.64 8.56
C THR A 4 -60.56 -78.14 8.91
N GLY A 5 -59.60 -77.70 9.75
CA GLY A 5 -59.35 -76.30 9.98
C GLY A 5 -58.01 -75.87 9.28
N ARG A 6 -58.15 -75.02 8.30
CA ARG A 6 -56.98 -74.38 7.61
C ARG A 6 -56.44 -73.22 8.43
N SER A 7 -55.20 -73.30 8.82
CA SER A 7 -54.46 -72.15 9.37
C SER A 7 -53.92 -71.30 8.24
N ALA A 8 -54.21 -69.97 8.27
CA ALA A 8 -53.71 -68.98 7.37
C ALA A 8 -52.45 -68.35 7.99
N THR A 9 -51.31 -68.61 7.40
CA THR A 9 -50.04 -67.90 7.72
C THR A 9 -49.97 -66.60 6.89
N ALA A 10 -50.05 -65.48 7.54
CA ALA A 10 -49.78 -64.14 6.94
C ALA A 10 -48.24 -63.90 6.73
N PRO A 11 -47.85 -63.28 5.62
CA PRO A 11 -46.45 -63.06 5.32
C PRO A 11 -45.89 -61.82 6.04
N VAL A 12 -44.96 -62.02 6.95
CA VAL A 12 -44.21 -61.00 7.70
C VAL A 12 -43.09 -60.30 6.83
N MET A 13 -43.09 -60.48 5.51
CA MET A 13 -41.97 -60.19 4.63
C MET A 13 -42.06 -58.83 3.87
N ARG A 14 -42.87 -57.84 4.25
CA ARG A 14 -43.05 -56.60 3.51
C ARG A 14 -42.65 -55.31 4.28
N LEU A 15 -42.32 -55.36 5.55
CA LEU A 15 -42.00 -54.19 6.36
C LEU A 15 -40.51 -53.81 6.36
N TRP A 16 -39.60 -54.71 6.02
CA TRP A 16 -38.17 -54.45 6.02
C TRP A 16 -37.66 -53.76 4.76
N SER A 17 -38.34 -53.87 3.63
CA SER A 17 -37.93 -53.26 2.36
C SER A 17 -38.18 -51.76 2.28
N LEU A 18 -39.19 -51.24 2.99
CA LEU A 18 -39.51 -49.81 2.99
C LEU A 18 -38.55 -48.99 3.89
N SER A 19 -38.11 -49.59 5.01
CA SER A 19 -37.15 -48.94 5.92
C SER A 19 -35.76 -48.79 5.31
N ALA A 20 -35.31 -49.76 4.50
CA ALA A 20 -34.02 -49.71 3.81
C ALA A 20 -33.99 -48.65 2.70
N ILE A 21 -35.11 -48.45 2.00
CA ILE A 21 -35.24 -47.43 0.95
C ILE A 21 -35.20 -46.00 1.55
N TRP A 22 -35.82 -45.78 2.71
CA TRP A 22 -35.74 -44.49 3.41
C TRP A 22 -34.34 -44.14 3.91
N LEU A 23 -33.58 -45.14 4.34
CA LEU A 23 -32.19 -44.91 4.80
C LEU A 23 -31.22 -44.58 3.64
N VAL A 24 -31.40 -45.23 2.48
CA VAL A 24 -30.60 -44.97 1.28
C VAL A 24 -30.92 -43.61 0.65
N VAL A 25 -32.20 -43.20 0.66
CA VAL A 25 -32.65 -41.89 0.16
C VAL A 25 -32.12 -40.76 1.04
N SER A 26 -32.04 -40.94 2.36
CA SER A 26 -31.50 -39.93 3.29
C SER A 26 -29.98 -39.70 3.12
N VAL A 27 -29.24 -40.72 2.70
CA VAL A 27 -27.78 -40.59 2.43
C VAL A 27 -27.52 -39.91 1.08
N LEU A 28 -28.43 -40.03 0.10
CA LEU A 28 -28.31 -39.41 -1.22
C LEU A 28 -28.60 -37.89 -1.21
N PHE A 29 -29.30 -37.39 -0.18
CA PHE A 29 -29.56 -35.96 0.02
C PHE A 29 -28.54 -35.26 0.97
N ALA A 30 -27.63 -36.00 1.56
CA ALA A 30 -26.45 -35.37 2.21
C ALA A 30 -25.52 -34.87 1.11
N GLY A 31 -25.87 -33.76 0.47
CA GLY A 31 -24.93 -33.02 -0.39
C GLY A 31 -23.63 -32.77 0.39
N PRO A 32 -22.49 -32.72 -0.27
CA PRO A 32 -21.24 -32.39 0.41
C PRO A 32 -21.48 -31.09 1.18
N ALA A 33 -21.43 -31.14 2.51
CA ALA A 33 -21.35 -29.91 3.30
C ALA A 33 -20.16 -29.15 2.75
N ALA A 34 -20.41 -28.11 1.96
CA ALA A 34 -19.36 -27.24 1.45
C ALA A 34 -18.61 -26.76 2.69
N ALA A 35 -17.41 -27.28 2.90
CA ALA A 35 -16.55 -26.83 3.97
C ALA A 35 -16.41 -25.34 3.76
N GLN A 36 -17.03 -24.55 4.64
CA GLN A 36 -16.98 -23.10 4.55
C GLN A 36 -15.52 -22.71 4.69
N ALA A 37 -14.91 -22.29 3.58
CA ALA A 37 -13.50 -21.95 3.57
C ALA A 37 -13.28 -20.85 4.60
N LEU A 38 -12.31 -21.04 5.49
CA LEU A 38 -11.98 -20.05 6.50
C LEU A 38 -11.61 -18.71 5.82
N PRO A 39 -12.05 -17.59 6.38
CA PRO A 39 -11.69 -16.28 5.85
C PRO A 39 -10.16 -16.17 5.80
N ARG A 40 -9.63 -15.74 4.67
CA ARG A 40 -8.20 -15.42 4.55
C ARG A 40 -7.92 -14.11 5.23
N THR A 41 -6.76 -14.01 5.86
CA THR A 41 -6.34 -12.82 6.59
C THR A 41 -5.15 -12.17 5.90
N VAL A 42 -5.31 -10.92 5.50
CA VAL A 42 -4.26 -10.11 4.88
C VAL A 42 -3.85 -9.00 5.84
N LEU A 43 -2.56 -8.86 6.09
CA LEU A 43 -1.98 -7.72 6.78
C LEU A 43 -1.45 -6.73 5.75
N LEU A 44 -2.03 -5.53 5.70
CA LEU A 44 -1.48 -4.39 4.98
C LEU A 44 -0.55 -3.64 5.95
N LEU A 45 0.74 -3.61 5.64
CA LEU A 45 1.74 -2.86 6.38
C LEU A 45 2.21 -1.69 5.53
N ASP A 46 1.88 -0.49 5.94
CA ASP A 46 2.20 0.75 5.23
C ASP A 46 3.38 1.46 5.92
N GLN A 47 4.35 1.91 5.14
CA GLN A 47 5.48 2.68 5.66
C GLN A 47 5.10 4.07 6.19
N SER A 48 3.97 4.61 5.72
CA SER A 48 3.55 5.99 5.98
C SER A 48 2.71 6.13 7.24
N SER A 49 2.41 7.36 7.63
CA SER A 49 1.41 7.67 8.66
C SER A 49 -0.02 7.33 8.18
N ALA A 50 -0.89 7.04 9.14
CA ALA A 50 -2.30 6.75 8.86
C ALA A 50 -3.02 7.98 8.27
N GLY A 51 -3.98 7.72 7.36
CA GLY A 51 -4.89 8.75 6.85
C GLY A 51 -4.35 9.58 5.68
N LEU A 52 -3.16 9.30 5.15
CA LEU A 52 -2.70 9.96 3.93
C LEU A 52 -3.60 9.59 2.74
N PRO A 53 -4.07 10.56 1.94
CA PRO A 53 -5.07 10.32 0.91
C PRO A 53 -4.65 9.27 -0.14
N PHE A 54 -3.40 9.31 -0.62
CA PHE A 54 -2.87 8.32 -1.56
C PHE A 54 -2.91 6.91 -0.97
N ASN A 55 -2.41 6.73 0.24
CA ASN A 55 -2.34 5.41 0.91
C ASN A 55 -3.72 4.88 1.26
N THR A 56 -4.65 5.76 1.62
CA THR A 56 -6.06 5.40 1.86
C THR A 56 -6.73 4.90 0.58
N ALA A 57 -6.51 5.57 -0.56
CA ALA A 57 -7.03 5.14 -1.86
C ALA A 57 -6.41 3.80 -2.30
N LEU A 58 -5.11 3.61 -2.13
CA LEU A 58 -4.40 2.36 -2.42
C LEU A 58 -4.95 1.19 -1.58
N ALA A 59 -5.05 1.37 -0.26
CA ALA A 59 -5.60 0.35 0.64
C ALA A 59 -7.05 -0.02 0.28
N THR A 60 -7.85 0.96 -0.14
CA THR A 60 -9.22 0.75 -0.61
C THR A 60 -9.23 -0.05 -1.91
N ALA A 61 -8.37 0.28 -2.88
CA ALA A 61 -8.25 -0.43 -4.15
C ALA A 61 -7.85 -1.90 -3.93
N ILE A 62 -6.82 -2.15 -3.11
CA ILE A 62 -6.38 -3.52 -2.75
C ILE A 62 -7.54 -4.30 -2.13
N ARG A 63 -8.22 -3.74 -1.14
CA ARG A 63 -9.35 -4.39 -0.46
C ARG A 63 -10.49 -4.70 -1.42
N THR A 64 -10.85 -3.76 -2.28
CA THR A 64 -11.92 -3.92 -3.27
C THR A 64 -11.59 -5.02 -4.26
N THR A 65 -10.36 -5.04 -4.78
CA THR A 65 -9.89 -6.04 -5.76
C THR A 65 -9.91 -7.44 -5.16
N LEU A 66 -9.38 -7.61 -3.95
CA LEU A 66 -9.36 -8.91 -3.27
C LEU A 66 -10.76 -9.42 -2.95
N ASN A 67 -11.68 -8.56 -2.55
CA ASN A 67 -13.07 -8.95 -2.28
C ASN A 67 -13.85 -9.25 -3.57
N ALA A 68 -13.54 -8.59 -4.70
CA ALA A 68 -14.22 -8.83 -5.97
C ALA A 68 -13.78 -10.14 -6.64
N GLN A 69 -12.51 -10.56 -6.45
CA GLN A 69 -11.95 -11.75 -7.09
C GLN A 69 -12.12 -13.03 -6.26
N GLY A 70 -12.41 -12.89 -4.97
CA GLY A 70 -12.42 -14.00 -4.01
C GLY A 70 -13.78 -14.66 -3.87
N ALA A 71 -13.82 -16.00 -4.02
CA ALA A 71 -14.95 -16.82 -3.54
C ALA A 71 -15.00 -16.92 -2.00
N VAL A 72 -13.98 -16.41 -1.31
CA VAL A 72 -13.81 -16.49 0.14
C VAL A 72 -13.64 -15.07 0.69
N PRO A 73 -14.38 -14.70 1.75
CA PRO A 73 -14.19 -13.43 2.42
C PRO A 73 -12.74 -13.22 2.88
N VAL A 74 -12.20 -12.01 2.69
CA VAL A 74 -10.86 -11.64 3.13
C VAL A 74 -10.96 -10.70 4.32
N SER A 75 -10.32 -11.06 5.44
CA SER A 75 -10.17 -10.20 6.59
C SER A 75 -8.91 -9.34 6.43
N PHE A 76 -9.02 -8.04 6.73
CA PHE A 76 -7.90 -7.11 6.64
C PHE A 76 -7.48 -6.57 7.99
N TYR A 77 -6.20 -6.66 8.26
CA TYR A 77 -5.53 -5.83 9.25
C TYR A 77 -4.73 -4.75 8.53
N SER A 78 -4.68 -3.56 9.09
CA SER A 78 -3.90 -2.44 8.56
C SER A 78 -3.04 -1.84 9.66
N GLU A 79 -1.74 -1.74 9.38
CA GLU A 79 -0.74 -1.17 10.27
C GLU A 79 0.08 -0.12 9.52
N ASN A 80 0.46 0.93 10.25
CA ASN A 80 1.28 2.01 9.73
C ASN A 80 2.58 2.08 10.54
N LEU A 81 3.71 2.11 9.84
CA LEU A 81 5.03 2.24 10.47
C LEU A 81 5.39 3.69 10.77
N ASP A 82 4.80 4.64 10.04
CA ASP A 82 5.13 6.06 10.14
C ASP A 82 6.66 6.32 10.02
N ALA A 83 7.28 5.65 9.07
CA ALA A 83 8.73 5.58 8.92
C ALA A 83 9.39 6.90 8.48
N ASN A 84 8.61 7.92 8.12
CA ASN A 84 9.12 9.28 7.91
C ASN A 84 9.43 9.99 9.24
N ARG A 85 8.78 9.60 10.32
CA ARG A 85 8.97 10.19 11.67
C ARG A 85 9.80 9.32 12.59
N PHE A 86 9.53 8.03 12.57
CA PHE A 86 10.09 7.07 13.51
C PHE A 86 10.93 6.04 12.75
N TYR A 87 12.18 5.91 13.14
CA TYR A 87 13.13 5.03 12.48
C TYR A 87 14.24 4.60 13.43
N GLY A 88 15.07 3.67 12.98
CA GLY A 88 16.19 3.14 13.72
C GLY A 88 15.90 1.86 14.48
N PRO A 89 16.94 1.19 14.98
CA PRO A 89 16.84 -0.15 15.57
C PRO A 89 15.91 -0.20 16.79
N GLY A 90 15.96 0.80 17.66
CA GLY A 90 15.12 0.85 18.86
C GLY A 90 13.63 0.90 18.51
N TYR A 91 13.25 1.75 17.54
CA TYR A 91 11.88 1.83 17.09
C TYR A 91 11.41 0.52 16.43
N GLU A 92 12.26 -0.10 15.58
CA GLU A 92 11.93 -1.38 14.97
C GLU A 92 11.72 -2.49 16.01
N ASP A 93 12.49 -2.51 17.08
CA ASP A 93 12.33 -3.49 18.17
C ASP A 93 11.04 -3.26 18.98
N ASP A 94 10.62 -2.00 19.15
CA ASP A 94 9.34 -1.66 19.78
C ASP A 94 8.16 -2.12 18.90
N VAL A 95 8.21 -1.84 17.59
CA VAL A 95 7.21 -2.30 16.61
C VAL A 95 7.15 -3.82 16.56
N LEU A 96 8.29 -4.51 16.53
CA LEU A 96 8.37 -5.96 16.58
C LEU A 96 7.68 -6.51 17.83
N SER A 97 8.01 -5.95 18.98
CA SER A 97 7.44 -6.34 20.28
C SER A 97 5.93 -6.10 20.33
N PHE A 98 5.48 -4.98 19.79
CA PHE A 98 4.06 -4.66 19.66
C PHE A 98 3.34 -5.66 18.76
N PHE A 99 3.87 -5.98 17.58
CA PHE A 99 3.25 -6.93 16.65
C PHE A 99 3.23 -8.35 17.22
N LYS A 100 4.28 -8.81 17.89
CA LYS A 100 4.30 -10.10 18.59
C LYS A 100 3.15 -10.21 19.61
N ARG A 101 2.85 -9.15 20.36
CA ARG A 101 1.73 -9.14 21.30
C ARG A 101 0.38 -9.05 20.61
N LYS A 102 0.25 -8.13 19.64
CA LYS A 102 -1.03 -7.85 18.95
C LYS A 102 -1.54 -9.03 18.15
N TYR A 103 -0.63 -9.74 17.46
CA TYR A 103 -0.94 -10.82 16.54
C TYR A 103 -0.69 -12.22 17.09
N ARG A 104 -0.43 -12.35 18.40
CA ARG A 104 -0.10 -13.65 19.03
C ARG A 104 -1.12 -14.76 18.74
N ASP A 105 -2.41 -14.41 18.75
CA ASP A 105 -3.51 -15.36 18.56
C ASP A 105 -4.23 -15.12 17.19
N LYS A 106 -3.54 -14.53 16.23
CA LYS A 106 -4.07 -14.23 14.89
C LYS A 106 -3.21 -14.89 13.83
N SER A 107 -3.87 -15.59 12.91
CA SER A 107 -3.20 -16.07 11.72
C SER A 107 -3.15 -14.97 10.67
N ILE A 108 -2.01 -14.80 10.04
CA ILE A 108 -1.82 -13.93 8.88
C ILE A 108 -1.46 -14.84 7.71
N ASP A 109 -2.24 -14.76 6.61
CA ASP A 109 -2.07 -15.65 5.46
C ASP A 109 -1.27 -14.98 4.34
N ALA A 110 -1.28 -13.66 4.28
CA ALA A 110 -0.45 -12.86 3.36
C ALA A 110 -0.15 -11.48 3.95
N ILE A 111 0.99 -10.91 3.57
CA ILE A 111 1.38 -9.55 3.94
C ILE A 111 1.48 -8.72 2.67
N VAL A 112 0.84 -7.54 2.65
CA VAL A 112 1.05 -6.52 1.63
C VAL A 112 1.92 -5.42 2.24
N ALA A 113 3.16 -5.31 1.78
CA ALA A 113 4.11 -4.30 2.21
C ALA A 113 4.04 -3.09 1.25
N VAL A 114 3.57 -1.96 1.75
CA VAL A 114 3.40 -0.72 0.98
C VAL A 114 4.59 0.19 1.25
N GLY A 115 5.44 0.32 0.25
CA GLY A 115 6.67 1.11 0.28
C GLY A 115 7.91 0.37 0.75
N SER A 116 9.08 0.94 0.46
CA SER A 116 10.39 0.33 0.69
C SER A 116 10.68 0.09 2.18
N ALA A 117 10.34 1.03 3.05
CA ALA A 117 10.58 0.87 4.49
C ALA A 117 9.73 -0.25 5.11
N ALA A 118 8.48 -0.46 4.63
CA ALA A 118 7.65 -1.57 5.06
C ALA A 118 8.20 -2.92 4.58
N LEU A 119 8.64 -2.99 3.31
CA LEU A 119 9.28 -4.19 2.78
C LEU A 119 10.56 -4.53 3.55
N ASP A 120 11.42 -3.55 3.77
CA ASP A 120 12.67 -3.72 4.52
C ASP A 120 12.43 -4.22 5.95
N PHE A 121 11.45 -3.63 6.65
CA PHE A 121 11.05 -4.09 7.98
C PHE A 121 10.62 -5.55 7.97
N ILE A 122 9.73 -5.92 7.05
CA ILE A 122 9.25 -7.30 6.94
C ILE A 122 10.38 -8.26 6.61
N LEU A 123 11.25 -7.95 5.64
CA LEU A 123 12.35 -8.84 5.27
C LEU A 123 13.32 -9.09 6.43
N ARG A 124 13.56 -8.08 7.28
CA ARG A 124 14.41 -8.23 8.47
C ARG A 124 13.74 -8.97 9.62
N ARG A 125 12.43 -8.77 9.82
CA ARG A 125 11.72 -9.19 11.05
C ARG A 125 10.72 -10.32 10.87
N ARG A 126 10.40 -10.73 9.61
CA ARG A 126 9.36 -11.74 9.35
C ARG A 126 9.70 -13.11 9.97
N ALA A 127 10.98 -13.48 10.07
CA ALA A 127 11.37 -14.73 10.70
C ALA A 127 10.92 -14.86 12.16
N GLU A 128 10.75 -13.70 12.84
CA GLU A 128 10.31 -13.63 14.22
C GLU A 128 8.79 -13.44 14.37
N LEU A 129 8.10 -12.95 13.32
CA LEU A 129 6.67 -12.64 13.33
C LEU A 129 5.86 -13.65 12.52
N TRP A 130 6.24 -13.84 11.25
CA TRP A 130 5.48 -14.61 10.26
C TRP A 130 6.42 -15.33 9.27
N PRO A 131 7.17 -16.34 9.70
CA PRO A 131 8.31 -16.90 8.96
C PRO A 131 7.94 -17.50 7.59
N SER A 132 6.72 -17.99 7.41
CA SER A 132 6.28 -18.67 6.19
C SER A 132 5.18 -17.92 5.45
N VAL A 133 4.88 -16.68 5.84
CA VAL A 133 3.82 -15.89 5.24
C VAL A 133 4.33 -15.22 3.98
N PRO A 134 3.69 -15.41 2.81
CA PRO A 134 4.08 -14.75 1.57
C PRO A 134 3.91 -13.23 1.67
N VAL A 135 4.81 -12.52 0.98
CA VAL A 135 4.82 -11.05 0.97
C VAL A 135 4.62 -10.52 -0.44
N VAL A 136 3.68 -9.61 -0.60
CA VAL A 136 3.47 -8.84 -1.83
C VAL A 136 3.83 -7.39 -1.53
N PHE A 137 4.74 -6.80 -2.31
CA PHE A 137 5.08 -5.40 -2.14
C PHE A 137 4.42 -4.51 -3.20
N ALA A 138 4.16 -3.25 -2.84
CA ALA A 138 3.63 -2.22 -3.72
C ALA A 138 4.27 -0.86 -3.43
N THR A 139 4.18 0.08 -4.38
CA THR A 139 4.70 1.45 -4.27
C THR A 139 6.21 1.55 -4.03
N ILE A 140 6.97 0.65 -4.64
CA ILE A 140 8.43 0.68 -4.62
C ILE A 140 8.92 0.98 -6.03
N ASP A 141 9.83 1.94 -6.17
CA ASP A 141 10.44 2.23 -7.46
C ASP A 141 11.32 1.06 -7.95
N GLU A 142 11.44 0.93 -9.28
CA GLU A 142 12.17 -0.20 -9.89
C GLU A 142 13.62 -0.28 -9.43
N ALA A 143 14.32 0.85 -9.29
CA ALA A 143 15.72 0.87 -8.89
C ALA A 143 15.89 0.41 -7.44
N SER A 144 15.01 0.83 -6.53
CA SER A 144 14.98 0.35 -5.14
C SER A 144 14.61 -1.14 -5.07
N ALA A 145 13.61 -1.58 -5.83
CA ALA A 145 13.21 -2.98 -5.87
C ALA A 145 14.31 -3.91 -6.41
N ALA A 146 15.11 -3.45 -7.38
CA ALA A 146 16.23 -4.21 -7.93
C ALA A 146 17.38 -4.42 -6.93
N ARG A 147 17.52 -3.55 -5.92
CA ARG A 147 18.56 -3.67 -4.88
C ARG A 147 18.20 -4.66 -3.77
N VAL A 148 16.94 -5.05 -3.69
CA VAL A 148 16.46 -5.94 -2.63
C VAL A 148 16.64 -7.39 -3.05
N VAL A 149 17.41 -8.16 -2.26
CA VAL A 149 17.46 -9.64 -2.40
C VAL A 149 16.14 -10.21 -1.90
N ARG A 150 15.36 -10.76 -2.82
CA ARG A 150 14.02 -11.25 -2.53
C ARG A 150 13.99 -12.78 -2.41
N PRO A 151 13.49 -13.33 -1.29
CA PRO A 151 13.14 -14.75 -1.20
C PRO A 151 12.06 -15.14 -2.24
N PRO A 152 11.93 -16.42 -2.61
CA PRO A 152 10.97 -16.90 -3.61
C PRO A 152 9.49 -16.58 -3.29
N ASP A 153 9.17 -16.41 -2.03
CA ASP A 153 7.83 -16.09 -1.52
C ASP A 153 7.58 -14.58 -1.37
N VAL A 154 8.45 -13.74 -1.97
CA VAL A 154 8.33 -12.29 -2.00
C VAL A 154 8.19 -11.83 -3.45
N THR A 155 7.04 -11.26 -3.76
CA THR A 155 6.71 -10.71 -5.09
C THR A 155 6.05 -9.34 -4.96
N GLY A 156 5.78 -8.67 -6.05
CA GLY A 156 5.05 -7.40 -6.01
C GLY A 156 5.12 -6.62 -7.29
N VAL A 157 4.55 -5.41 -7.22
CA VAL A 157 4.46 -4.46 -8.32
C VAL A 157 5.37 -3.29 -8.05
N THR A 158 6.25 -2.98 -9.00
CA THR A 158 7.08 -1.78 -8.99
C THR A 158 6.33 -0.62 -9.64
N MET A 159 6.74 0.58 -9.32
CA MET A 159 6.28 1.79 -10.00
C MET A 159 7.46 2.49 -10.68
N GLN A 160 7.18 3.14 -11.81
CA GLN A 160 8.10 4.11 -12.37
C GLN A 160 7.78 5.48 -11.81
N LEU A 161 8.74 6.03 -11.10
CA LEU A 161 8.69 7.37 -10.56
C LEU A 161 10.12 7.91 -10.60
N THR A 162 10.38 8.87 -11.47
CA THR A 162 11.73 9.42 -11.64
C THR A 162 11.72 10.94 -11.47
N LEU A 163 12.81 11.50 -10.96
CA LEU A 163 13.01 12.94 -10.95
C LEU A 163 13.04 13.50 -12.38
N GLN A 164 13.56 12.73 -13.34
CA GLN A 164 13.58 13.11 -14.76
C GLN A 164 12.20 13.37 -15.33
N ASP A 165 11.18 12.61 -14.93
CA ASP A 165 9.80 12.84 -15.37
C ASP A 165 9.27 14.18 -14.86
N MET A 166 9.56 14.54 -13.61
CA MET A 166 9.21 15.85 -13.08
C MET A 166 9.98 16.99 -13.76
N VAL A 167 11.26 16.78 -14.07
CA VAL A 167 12.08 17.73 -14.84
C VAL A 167 11.52 17.91 -16.26
N ALA A 168 11.04 16.85 -16.90
CA ALA A 168 10.42 16.96 -18.23
C ALA A 168 9.17 17.85 -18.20
N VAL A 169 8.32 17.69 -17.18
CA VAL A 169 7.16 18.56 -16.96
C VAL A 169 7.59 20.00 -16.68
N ALA A 170 8.62 20.20 -15.85
CA ALA A 170 9.17 21.53 -15.56
C ALA A 170 9.67 22.24 -16.81
N ARG A 171 10.38 21.52 -17.70
CA ARG A 171 10.85 22.05 -19.00
C ARG A 171 9.69 22.45 -19.93
N PHE A 172 8.62 21.65 -19.93
CA PHE A 172 7.44 21.99 -20.72
C PHE A 172 6.77 23.29 -20.22
N ALA A 173 6.66 23.43 -18.89
CA ALA A 173 6.04 24.59 -18.27
C ALA A 173 6.91 25.86 -18.33
N VAL A 174 8.23 25.70 -18.29
CA VAL A 174 9.22 26.78 -18.32
C VAL A 174 10.23 26.53 -19.44
N PRO A 175 9.99 26.95 -20.69
CA PRO A 175 10.88 26.70 -21.82
C PRO A 175 12.30 27.23 -21.63
N THR A 176 12.48 28.25 -20.80
CA THR A 176 13.76 28.87 -20.44
C THR A 176 14.37 28.32 -19.16
N LEU A 177 13.95 27.12 -18.70
CA LEU A 177 14.31 26.52 -17.44
C LEU A 177 15.84 26.41 -17.28
N LYS A 178 16.36 26.97 -16.19
CA LYS A 178 17.75 26.88 -15.75
C LYS A 178 17.89 26.44 -14.30
N ARG A 179 16.81 26.55 -13.52
CA ARG A 179 16.80 26.32 -12.07
C ARG A 179 15.65 25.40 -11.66
N LEU A 180 15.94 24.56 -10.70
CA LEU A 180 14.94 23.72 -10.04
C LEU A 180 14.97 24.01 -8.55
N ALA A 181 13.83 24.44 -8.00
CA ALA A 181 13.67 24.66 -6.57
C ALA A 181 13.02 23.43 -5.94
N PHE A 182 13.74 22.72 -5.08
CA PHE A 182 13.21 21.56 -4.36
C PHE A 182 12.49 22.00 -3.09
N VAL A 183 11.25 21.57 -2.93
CA VAL A 183 10.38 21.90 -1.78
C VAL A 183 9.81 20.62 -1.20
N GLY A 184 10.15 20.35 0.04
CA GLY A 184 9.72 19.14 0.74
C GLY A 184 10.51 18.92 2.02
N ASP A 185 10.33 17.75 2.60
CA ASP A 185 11.29 17.24 3.59
C ASP A 185 12.59 16.86 2.87
N PRO A 186 13.74 16.80 3.55
CA PRO A 186 14.98 16.31 2.95
C PRO A 186 14.80 14.94 2.30
N LEU A 187 15.24 14.77 1.06
CA LEU A 187 15.03 13.53 0.29
C LEU A 187 15.53 12.28 1.03
N GLU A 188 16.61 12.41 1.80
CA GLU A 188 17.17 11.29 2.57
C GLU A 188 16.24 10.79 3.67
N ARG A 189 15.35 11.65 4.16
CA ARG A 189 14.33 11.31 5.18
C ARG A 189 13.06 10.76 4.56
N GLN A 190 12.81 11.06 3.28
CA GLN A 190 11.58 10.67 2.62
C GLN A 190 11.61 9.20 2.18
N THR A 191 10.68 8.40 2.65
CA THR A 191 10.59 6.98 2.26
C THR A 191 10.14 6.80 0.81
N PHE A 192 9.35 7.73 0.27
CA PHE A 192 8.80 7.65 -1.09
C PHE A 192 9.73 8.24 -2.15
N TYR A 193 10.44 9.35 -1.86
CA TYR A 193 11.28 10.07 -2.82
C TYR A 193 12.78 9.88 -2.60
N ARG A 194 13.18 9.03 -1.66
CA ARG A 194 14.59 8.83 -1.32
C ARG A 194 15.49 8.52 -2.53
N HIS A 195 14.95 7.76 -3.49
CA HIS A 195 15.69 7.39 -4.70
C HIS A 195 16.00 8.59 -5.61
N PHE A 196 15.29 9.73 -5.48
CA PHE A 196 15.63 10.96 -6.19
C PHE A 196 17.02 11.49 -5.82
N SER A 197 17.52 11.21 -4.62
CA SER A 197 18.89 11.58 -4.21
C SER A 197 19.94 11.01 -5.17
N ASP A 198 19.70 9.83 -5.75
CA ASP A 198 20.60 9.20 -6.71
C ASP A 198 20.57 9.93 -8.08
N GLU A 199 19.48 10.62 -8.41
CA GLU A 199 19.28 11.33 -9.67
C GLU A 199 19.75 12.80 -9.60
N ILE A 200 19.80 13.41 -8.41
CA ILE A 200 20.23 14.80 -8.21
C ILE A 200 21.57 15.13 -8.89
N PRO A 201 22.63 14.30 -8.80
CA PRO A 201 23.91 14.62 -9.44
C PRO A 201 23.82 14.76 -10.97
N MET A 202 22.92 14.01 -11.61
CA MET A 202 22.71 14.10 -13.07
C MET A 202 21.89 15.36 -13.41
N VAL A 203 20.89 15.70 -12.63
CA VAL A 203 20.05 16.88 -12.79
C VAL A 203 20.89 18.17 -12.55
N ALA A 204 21.72 18.17 -11.52
CA ALA A 204 22.61 19.30 -11.18
C ALA A 204 23.68 19.63 -12.23
N ARG A 205 23.96 18.71 -13.17
CA ARG A 205 24.83 19.00 -14.33
C ARG A 205 24.15 19.92 -15.35
N GLN A 206 22.82 19.97 -15.36
CA GLN A 206 22.02 20.67 -16.35
C GLN A 206 21.29 21.89 -15.78
N PHE A 207 21.02 21.87 -14.48
CA PHE A 207 20.25 22.89 -13.78
C PHE A 207 20.93 23.30 -12.48
N GLU A 208 20.79 24.56 -12.15
CA GLU A 208 21.10 25.06 -10.80
C GLU A 208 20.02 24.56 -9.83
N ILE A 209 20.43 23.96 -8.72
CA ILE A 209 19.53 23.48 -7.68
C ILE A 209 19.35 24.56 -6.63
N ILE A 210 18.12 24.98 -6.40
CA ILE A 210 17.74 25.84 -5.29
C ILE A 210 17.13 24.93 -4.21
N ASP A 211 17.86 24.75 -3.13
CA ASP A 211 17.40 23.95 -2.00
C ASP A 211 16.46 24.79 -1.12
N LEU A 212 15.21 24.34 -1.01
CA LEU A 212 14.17 24.89 -0.14
C LEU A 212 13.56 23.78 0.75
N GLU A 213 14.33 22.71 0.97
CA GLU A 213 13.92 21.62 1.86
C GLU A 213 14.04 22.03 3.32
N ASN A 214 13.21 21.45 4.17
CA ASN A 214 13.27 21.60 5.63
C ASN A 214 13.26 23.07 6.11
N LEU A 215 12.49 23.94 5.47
CA LEU A 215 12.31 25.33 5.91
C LEU A 215 11.04 25.49 6.75
N PRO A 216 11.01 26.45 7.70
CA PRO A 216 9.75 26.90 8.29
C PRO A 216 8.82 27.43 7.20
N LEU A 217 7.52 27.18 7.28
CA LEU A 217 6.59 27.59 6.20
C LEU A 217 6.63 29.09 5.90
N GLU A 218 6.82 29.94 6.89
CA GLU A 218 6.92 31.39 6.69
C GLU A 218 8.17 31.81 5.91
N GLU A 219 9.27 31.13 6.10
CA GLU A 219 10.48 31.35 5.32
C GLU A 219 10.32 30.80 3.90
N LEU A 220 9.80 29.57 3.77
CA LEU A 220 9.51 28.95 2.48
C LEU A 220 8.63 29.87 1.62
N LYS A 221 7.55 30.42 2.21
CA LYS A 221 6.66 31.38 1.53
C LYS A 221 7.43 32.57 0.94
N LYS A 222 8.27 33.21 1.74
CA LYS A 222 9.09 34.35 1.28
C LYS A 222 10.01 33.97 0.12
N ARG A 223 10.65 32.80 0.21
CA ARG A 223 11.56 32.31 -0.83
C ARG A 223 10.80 31.97 -2.13
N LEU A 224 9.62 31.34 -2.04
CA LEU A 224 8.78 31.01 -3.19
C LEU A 224 8.27 32.24 -3.95
N GLN A 225 8.02 33.35 -3.26
CA GLN A 225 7.57 34.61 -3.87
C GLN A 225 8.63 35.32 -4.70
N THR A 226 9.91 34.97 -4.53
CA THR A 226 11.05 35.70 -5.11
C THR A 226 11.93 34.84 -6.02
N LEU A 227 11.42 33.68 -6.47
CA LEU A 227 12.17 32.78 -7.37
C LEU A 227 12.44 33.47 -8.73
N PRO A 228 13.63 33.24 -9.34
CA PRO A 228 13.95 33.74 -10.68
C PRO A 228 13.00 33.23 -11.77
N ASN A 229 12.91 33.97 -12.88
CA ASN A 229 11.94 33.67 -13.95
C ASN A 229 12.15 32.33 -14.65
N ASP A 230 13.36 31.81 -14.68
CA ASP A 230 13.78 30.56 -15.31
C ASP A 230 13.79 29.38 -14.34
N THR A 231 12.92 29.43 -13.32
CA THR A 231 12.81 28.42 -12.25
C THR A 231 11.48 27.65 -12.34
N ALA A 232 11.49 26.37 -12.01
CA ALA A 232 10.32 25.58 -11.65
C ALA A 232 10.49 24.99 -10.27
N VAL A 233 9.42 24.81 -9.53
CA VAL A 233 9.40 24.19 -8.20
C VAL A 233 9.10 22.71 -8.36
N ILE A 234 9.90 21.85 -7.75
CA ILE A 234 9.67 20.41 -7.61
C ILE A 234 9.17 20.16 -6.19
N TYR A 235 7.89 19.78 -6.05
CA TYR A 235 7.27 19.52 -4.76
C TYR A 235 7.26 18.04 -4.44
N THR A 236 7.98 17.63 -3.41
CA THR A 236 8.10 16.23 -2.96
C THR A 236 7.30 15.94 -1.69
N GLY A 237 6.66 16.97 -1.10
CA GLY A 237 5.83 16.85 0.10
C GLY A 237 6.53 17.29 1.36
N ILE A 238 5.82 18.05 2.17
CA ILE A 238 6.24 18.48 3.50
C ILE A 238 5.38 17.73 4.53
N TYR A 239 6.00 16.83 5.29
CA TYR A 239 5.40 16.13 6.43
C TYR A 239 5.72 16.86 7.73
N TYR A 240 6.92 17.45 7.80
CA TYR A 240 7.41 18.24 8.94
C TYR A 240 8.25 19.41 8.45
N ASP A 241 8.04 20.58 9.02
CA ASP A 241 8.97 21.68 8.83
C ASP A 241 10.15 21.61 9.84
N SER A 242 11.09 22.54 9.74
CA SER A 242 12.24 22.60 10.65
C SER A 242 11.89 22.95 12.11
N ASN A 243 10.64 23.26 12.39
CA ASN A 243 10.11 23.48 13.75
C ASN A 243 9.38 22.25 14.27
N ASP A 244 9.49 21.09 13.60
CA ASP A 244 8.78 19.84 13.91
C ASP A 244 7.24 19.97 13.85
N VAL A 245 6.71 20.97 13.13
CA VAL A 245 5.27 21.09 12.89
C VAL A 245 4.85 20.09 11.83
N SER A 246 3.84 19.28 12.15
CA SER A 246 3.34 18.22 11.25
C SER A 246 2.31 18.75 10.27
N TYR A 247 2.39 18.30 9.03
CA TYR A 247 1.48 18.64 7.94
C TYR A 247 1.01 17.42 7.16
N VAL A 248 -0.11 17.56 6.48
CA VAL A 248 -0.54 16.65 5.42
C VAL A 248 -0.06 17.21 4.08
N PRO A 249 0.90 16.56 3.39
CA PRO A 249 1.52 17.14 2.20
C PRO A 249 0.53 17.56 1.11
N ALA A 250 -0.57 16.80 0.94
CA ALA A 250 -1.62 17.12 -0.02
C ALA A 250 -2.37 18.43 0.30
N GLU A 251 -2.42 18.85 1.55
CA GLU A 251 -3.09 20.10 1.96
C GLU A 251 -2.18 21.32 1.72
N LEU A 252 -0.87 21.13 1.72
CA LEU A 252 0.09 22.21 1.46
C LEU A 252 0.26 22.56 -0.02
N VAL A 253 -0.21 21.72 -0.95
CA VAL A 253 -0.05 21.99 -2.40
C VAL A 253 -0.70 23.30 -2.79
N THR A 254 -1.92 23.57 -2.34
CA THR A 254 -2.64 24.82 -2.65
C THR A 254 -1.90 26.06 -2.14
N PRO A 255 -1.59 26.19 -0.85
CA PRO A 255 -0.86 27.37 -0.37
C PRO A 255 0.54 27.50 -1.02
N ILE A 256 1.26 26.41 -1.27
CA ILE A 256 2.55 26.47 -1.97
C ILE A 256 2.39 26.98 -3.39
N ALA A 257 1.38 26.49 -4.14
CA ALA A 257 1.10 26.97 -5.49
C ALA A 257 0.66 28.45 -5.53
N GLU A 258 -0.07 28.91 -4.52
CA GLU A 258 -0.47 30.34 -4.37
C GLU A 258 0.71 31.24 -4.00
N TRP A 259 1.64 30.77 -3.17
CA TRP A 259 2.82 31.55 -2.77
C TRP A 259 3.87 31.60 -3.86
N ALA A 260 4.00 30.52 -4.62
CA ALA A 260 5.04 30.43 -5.64
C ALA A 260 4.75 31.36 -6.81
N ASN A 261 5.73 32.21 -7.14
CA ASN A 261 5.69 33.02 -8.36
C ASN A 261 6.12 32.22 -9.61
N ARG A 262 6.34 30.90 -9.47
CA ARG A 262 6.81 29.94 -10.49
C ARG A 262 5.95 28.69 -10.50
N PRO A 263 5.87 27.96 -11.64
CA PRO A 263 5.13 26.71 -11.70
C PRO A 263 5.60 25.70 -10.67
N VAL A 264 4.66 25.05 -9.99
CA VAL A 264 4.90 23.97 -9.03
C VAL A 264 4.56 22.65 -9.70
N VAL A 265 5.54 21.75 -9.80
CA VAL A 265 5.42 20.43 -10.41
C VAL A 265 5.17 19.38 -9.34
N ILE A 266 4.19 18.52 -9.58
CA ILE A 266 3.79 17.42 -8.70
C ILE A 266 3.67 16.11 -9.50
N ASN A 267 3.69 14.96 -8.82
CA ASN A 267 3.59 13.64 -9.44
C ASN A 267 2.68 12.64 -8.70
N VAL A 268 1.91 13.09 -7.72
CA VAL A 268 1.00 12.25 -6.94
C VAL A 268 -0.45 12.66 -7.17
N ALA A 269 -1.34 11.68 -7.37
CA ALA A 269 -2.75 11.91 -7.69
C ALA A 269 -3.49 12.79 -6.67
N SER A 270 -3.22 12.60 -5.38
CA SER A 270 -3.84 13.40 -4.31
C SER A 270 -3.43 14.88 -4.29
N TYR A 271 -2.46 15.27 -5.13
CA TYR A 271 -2.00 16.65 -5.28
C TYR A 271 -2.66 17.37 -6.49
N LEU A 272 -3.38 16.64 -7.34
CA LEU A 272 -4.06 17.24 -8.51
C LEU A 272 -5.16 18.21 -8.11
N ALA A 273 -5.48 19.13 -9.05
CA ALA A 273 -6.51 20.17 -8.91
C ALA A 273 -6.29 21.13 -7.74
N LYS A 274 -5.04 21.32 -7.31
CA LYS A 274 -4.64 22.19 -6.18
C LYS A 274 -3.73 23.35 -6.60
N GLY A 275 -3.78 23.76 -7.88
CA GLY A 275 -2.98 24.88 -8.40
C GLY A 275 -1.59 24.49 -8.92
N ALA A 276 -1.14 23.27 -8.67
CA ALA A 276 0.10 22.75 -9.21
C ALA A 276 -0.10 22.04 -10.56
N ILE A 277 0.99 21.86 -11.31
CA ILE A 277 0.98 21.15 -12.58
C ILE A 277 1.56 19.73 -12.42
N GLY A 278 0.99 18.78 -13.15
CA GLY A 278 1.47 17.39 -13.17
C GLY A 278 1.50 16.85 -14.60
N GLY A 279 2.28 15.82 -14.82
CA GLY A 279 2.35 15.11 -16.10
C GLY A 279 2.43 13.61 -15.88
N TYR A 280 3.51 13.13 -15.29
CA TYR A 280 3.66 11.74 -14.87
C TYR A 280 3.12 11.60 -13.45
N ILE A 281 1.88 11.14 -13.34
CA ILE A 281 1.18 11.06 -12.04
C ILE A 281 1.07 9.60 -11.61
N VAL A 282 1.52 9.32 -10.39
CA VAL A 282 1.32 8.03 -9.75
C VAL A 282 -0.12 7.93 -9.25
N LEU A 283 -0.82 6.91 -9.75
CA LEU A 283 -2.21 6.60 -9.37
C LEU A 283 -2.24 5.41 -8.41
N PRO A 284 -2.92 5.50 -7.28
CA PRO A 284 -2.99 4.41 -6.31
C PRO A 284 -3.87 3.25 -6.77
N GLU A 285 -4.96 3.51 -7.51
CA GLU A 285 -5.95 2.52 -7.90
C GLU A 285 -5.36 1.43 -8.82
N PRO A 286 -4.64 1.74 -9.92
CA PRO A 286 -4.01 0.70 -10.75
C PRO A 286 -3.02 -0.16 -9.97
N ILE A 287 -2.25 0.43 -9.04
CA ILE A 287 -1.29 -0.32 -8.22
C ILE A 287 -2.03 -1.33 -7.32
N GLY A 288 -3.17 -0.95 -6.75
CA GLY A 288 -3.96 -1.83 -5.89
C GLY A 288 -4.79 -2.88 -6.64
N GLN A 289 -4.86 -2.81 -7.98
CA GLN A 289 -5.57 -3.77 -8.83
C GLN A 289 -4.67 -4.89 -9.37
N HIS A 290 -3.38 -4.68 -9.40
CA HIS A 290 -2.36 -5.65 -9.82
C HIS A 290 -1.90 -6.53 -8.67
#